data_af65af26f904b849f29117c68aace8c2
#
_entry.id   af65af26f904b849f29117c68aace8c2
#
_cell.length_a   1.000
_cell.length_b   1.000
_cell.length_c   1.000
_cell.angle_alpha   90.00
_cell.angle_beta   90.00
_cell.angle_gamma   90.00
#
_symmetry.space_group_name_H-M   'P 1'
#
loop_
_entity.id
_entity.type
_entity.pdbx_description
1 polymer ?
#
loop_
_entity_poly.entity_id
_entity_poly.type
_entity_poly.pdbx_seq_one_letter_code
_entity_poly.pdbx_strand_id
1 'polypeptide(L)'
;MMHSFEFYTPTRVIFGAGSLEKLPEAVRAHGGSRVLVVYGGQSAKRSGLLDRVEQLLAEGGLACETIGGVQPNPRLGLAREAAQKAIGFGADLILAVGGGSVIDTAKAAAHGAANPGTDLWEFWTGKAKLTKTMPV
;
A
#
# COMPACT_ATOMS: atom_id res chain seq x y z
N MET A 1 -26.32 -24.69 -12.83
CA MET A 1 -25.09 -25.30 -13.36
C MET A 1 -23.90 -24.69 -12.66
N MET A 2 -23.06 -25.47 -12.03
CA MET A 2 -21.81 -24.98 -11.46
C MET A 2 -20.73 -24.94 -12.54
N HIS A 3 -20.13 -23.76 -12.73
CA HIS A 3 -19.00 -23.63 -13.64
C HIS A 3 -17.71 -24.01 -12.91
N SER A 4 -16.82 -24.71 -13.56
CA SER A 4 -15.50 -25.02 -13.02
C SER A 4 -14.67 -23.74 -12.98
N PHE A 5 -13.97 -23.52 -11.87
CA PHE A 5 -13.03 -22.42 -11.75
C PHE A 5 -11.83 -22.85 -10.89
N GLU A 6 -10.72 -22.18 -11.09
CA GLU A 6 -9.54 -22.28 -10.25
C GLU A 6 -9.34 -20.95 -9.53
N PHE A 7 -9.04 -21.00 -8.25
CA PHE A 7 -8.80 -19.83 -7.43
C PHE A 7 -7.48 -19.99 -6.68
N TYR A 8 -6.60 -19.00 -6.81
CA TYR A 8 -5.33 -18.96 -6.13
C TYR A 8 -5.06 -17.54 -5.62
N THR A 9 -4.89 -17.40 -4.32
CA THR A 9 -4.55 -16.13 -3.67
C THR A 9 -3.42 -16.34 -2.69
N PRO A 10 -2.17 -15.98 -3.03
CA PRO A 10 -0.99 -16.23 -2.20
C PRO A 10 -0.82 -15.20 -1.07
N THR A 11 -1.85 -14.44 -0.73
CA THR A 11 -1.80 -13.44 0.33
C THR A 11 -1.54 -14.10 1.68
N ARG A 12 -0.43 -13.72 2.32
CA ARG A 12 -0.11 -14.15 3.68
C ARG A 12 -0.91 -13.31 4.68
N VAL A 13 -1.60 -13.97 5.58
CA VAL A 13 -2.34 -13.32 6.68
C VAL A 13 -1.62 -13.61 8.00
N ILE A 14 -1.30 -12.55 8.74
CA ILE A 14 -0.71 -12.63 10.09
C ILE A 14 -1.73 -11.99 11.03
N PHE A 15 -2.41 -12.81 11.81
CA PHE A 15 -3.51 -12.40 12.67
C PHE A 15 -3.23 -12.75 14.13
N GLY A 16 -3.69 -11.89 15.04
CA GLY A 16 -3.65 -12.12 16.48
C GLY A 16 -2.96 -11.00 17.26
N ALA A 17 -3.00 -11.11 18.57
CA ALA A 17 -2.33 -10.16 19.46
C ALA A 17 -0.82 -10.16 19.16
N GLY A 18 -0.23 -8.95 19.08
CA GLY A 18 1.19 -8.77 18.79
C GLY A 18 1.60 -9.00 17.33
N SER A 19 0.66 -9.26 16.42
CA SER A 19 0.99 -9.48 14.99
C SER A 19 1.67 -8.29 14.33
N LEU A 20 1.40 -7.07 14.81
CA LEU A 20 2.03 -5.85 14.28
C LEU A 20 3.56 -5.85 14.43
N GLU A 21 4.09 -6.49 15.47
CA GLU A 21 5.54 -6.57 15.72
C GLU A 21 6.29 -7.31 14.60
N LYS A 22 5.59 -8.09 13.78
CA LYS A 22 6.16 -8.79 12.62
C LYS A 22 6.27 -7.91 11.37
N LEU A 23 5.82 -6.66 11.45
CA LEU A 23 5.80 -5.75 10.29
C LEU A 23 7.17 -5.59 9.61
N PRO A 24 8.28 -5.32 10.29
CA PRO A 24 9.57 -5.17 9.62
C PRO A 24 10.03 -6.42 8.89
N GLU A 25 9.78 -7.60 9.48
CA GLU A 25 10.08 -8.89 8.83
C GLU A 25 9.25 -9.08 7.56
N ALA A 26 7.94 -8.79 7.65
CA ALA A 26 7.04 -8.92 6.50
C ALA A 26 7.43 -7.97 5.36
N VAL A 27 7.80 -6.74 5.67
CA VAL A 27 8.29 -5.77 4.67
C VAL A 27 9.55 -6.29 3.96
N ARG A 28 10.53 -6.76 4.72
CA ARG A 28 11.77 -7.31 4.13
C ARG A 28 11.52 -8.56 3.30
N ALA A 29 10.61 -9.42 3.72
CA ALA A 29 10.26 -10.64 2.99
C ALA A 29 9.70 -10.35 1.59
N HIS A 30 9.16 -9.15 1.37
CA HIS A 30 8.67 -8.67 0.07
C HIS A 30 9.65 -7.69 -0.62
N GLY A 31 10.88 -7.64 -0.18
CA GLY A 31 11.94 -6.81 -0.78
C GLY A 31 11.87 -5.33 -0.42
N GLY A 32 11.05 -4.95 0.58
CA GLY A 32 10.90 -3.56 1.00
C GLY A 32 12.10 -3.06 1.81
N SER A 33 12.53 -1.85 1.50
CA SER A 33 13.53 -1.09 2.25
C SER A 33 13.13 0.38 2.42
N ARG A 34 12.34 0.92 1.50
CA ARG A 34 11.82 2.28 1.49
C ARG A 34 10.31 2.23 1.33
N VAL A 35 9.59 2.47 2.42
CA VAL A 35 8.16 2.22 2.52
C VAL A 35 7.36 3.52 2.45
N LEU A 36 6.41 3.62 1.53
CA LEU A 36 5.39 4.65 1.59
C LEU A 36 4.20 4.12 2.39
N VAL A 37 3.89 4.76 3.50
CA VAL A 37 2.73 4.41 4.35
C VAL A 37 1.53 5.24 3.91
N VAL A 38 0.48 4.57 3.46
CA VAL A 38 -0.81 5.19 3.10
C VAL A 38 -1.81 4.92 4.21
N TYR A 39 -2.44 5.97 4.73
CA TYR A 39 -3.43 5.84 5.80
C TYR A 39 -4.68 6.69 5.54
N GLY A 40 -5.73 6.44 6.30
CA GLY A 40 -7.01 7.13 6.18
C GLY A 40 -7.05 8.48 6.87
N GLY A 41 -8.09 8.70 7.67
CA GLY A 41 -8.27 9.93 8.44
C GLY A 41 -7.54 9.89 9.78
N GLN A 42 -8.15 10.51 10.79
CA GLN A 42 -7.52 10.73 12.08
C GLN A 42 -7.47 9.48 13.00
N SER A 43 -8.23 8.43 12.69
CA SER A 43 -8.32 7.25 13.57
C SER A 43 -6.98 6.55 13.79
N ALA A 44 -6.22 6.35 12.74
CA ALA A 44 -4.89 5.73 12.84
C ALA A 44 -3.89 6.58 13.65
N LYS A 45 -4.01 7.91 13.56
CA LYS A 45 -3.21 8.85 14.38
C LYS A 45 -3.66 8.84 15.83
N ARG A 46 -4.97 8.97 16.09
CA ARG A 46 -5.53 9.04 17.44
C ARG A 46 -5.29 7.77 18.26
N SER A 47 -5.33 6.63 17.61
CA SER A 47 -5.07 5.33 18.27
C SER A 47 -3.60 5.08 18.57
N GLY A 48 -2.69 5.90 18.03
CA GLY A 48 -1.25 5.69 18.11
C GLY A 48 -0.72 4.60 17.15
N LEU A 49 -1.58 4.02 16.32
CA LEU A 49 -1.20 2.96 15.40
C LEU A 49 -0.17 3.44 14.36
N LEU A 50 -0.38 4.62 13.79
CA LEU A 50 0.55 5.17 12.80
C LEU A 50 1.93 5.41 13.40
N ASP A 51 2.00 6.00 14.60
CA ASP A 51 3.27 6.24 15.31
C ASP A 51 3.99 4.92 15.61
N ARG A 52 3.23 3.88 16.00
CA ARG A 52 3.81 2.55 16.24
C ARG A 52 4.34 1.91 14.97
N VAL A 53 3.63 2.05 13.86
CA VAL A 53 4.08 1.58 12.53
C VAL A 53 5.39 2.27 12.13
N GLU A 54 5.45 3.60 12.22
CA GLU A 54 6.66 4.37 11.91
C GLU A 54 7.84 3.97 12.80
N GLN A 55 7.59 3.79 14.10
CA GLN A 55 8.60 3.33 15.06
C GLN A 55 9.14 1.95 14.68
N LEU A 56 8.27 0.98 14.40
CA LEU A 56 8.68 -0.37 14.02
C LEU A 56 9.49 -0.39 12.72
N LEU A 57 9.11 0.41 11.73
CA LEU A 57 9.88 0.53 10.50
C LEU A 57 11.27 1.11 10.76
N ALA A 58 11.36 2.17 11.56
CA ALA A 58 12.63 2.80 11.92
C ALA A 58 13.53 1.86 12.73
N GLU A 59 13.01 1.19 13.74
CA GLU A 59 13.73 0.17 14.52
C GLU A 59 14.23 -0.98 13.65
N GLY A 60 13.46 -1.31 12.61
CA GLY A 60 13.85 -2.30 11.61
C GLY A 60 14.88 -1.81 10.58
N GLY A 61 15.33 -0.57 10.64
CA GLY A 61 16.26 0.01 9.66
C GLY A 61 15.61 0.31 8.30
N LEU A 62 14.28 0.47 8.28
CA LEU A 62 13.51 0.74 7.06
C LEU A 62 13.18 2.24 6.98
N ALA A 63 13.45 2.86 5.84
CA ALA A 63 13.05 4.25 5.61
C ALA A 63 11.56 4.33 5.32
N CYS A 64 10.87 5.34 5.83
CA CYS A 64 9.46 5.53 5.51
C CYS A 64 9.08 6.99 5.33
N GLU A 65 8.10 7.22 4.49
CA GLU A 65 7.30 8.43 4.39
C GLU A 65 5.82 8.08 4.46
N THR A 66 4.98 9.05 4.77
CA THR A 66 3.55 8.84 4.95
C THR A 66 2.72 9.75 4.07
N ILE A 67 1.56 9.28 3.66
CA ILE A 67 0.50 10.08 3.04
C ILE A 67 -0.85 9.65 3.61
N GLY A 68 -1.61 10.63 4.09
CA GLY A 68 -2.91 10.41 4.70
C GLY A 68 -4.05 11.05 3.93
N GLY A 69 -5.25 10.95 4.51
CA GLY A 69 -6.45 11.59 3.97
C GLY A 69 -7.29 10.72 3.06
N VAL A 70 -7.06 9.40 3.03
CA VAL A 70 -7.94 8.49 2.30
C VAL A 70 -9.34 8.55 2.87
N GLN A 71 -10.30 8.84 2.00
CA GLN A 71 -11.72 8.89 2.33
C GLN A 71 -12.43 7.58 1.95
N PRO A 72 -13.57 7.26 2.58
CA PRO A 72 -14.46 6.21 2.08
C PRO A 72 -14.75 6.42 0.59
N ASN A 73 -14.76 5.32 -0.19
CA ASN A 73 -14.78 5.35 -1.65
C ASN A 73 -13.54 6.07 -2.21
N PRO A 74 -12.46 5.36 -2.46
CA PRO A 74 -11.16 5.92 -2.83
C PRO A 74 -11.25 6.88 -4.01
N ARG A 75 -10.54 7.99 -3.93
CA ARG A 75 -10.51 9.00 -4.97
C ARG A 75 -9.23 8.92 -5.78
N LEU A 76 -9.39 9.05 -7.08
CA LEU A 76 -8.28 8.98 -8.04
C LEU A 76 -7.19 10.03 -7.77
N GLY A 77 -7.60 11.25 -7.36
CA GLY A 77 -6.65 12.32 -7.06
C GLY A 77 -5.63 11.94 -6.00
N LEU A 78 -6.10 11.37 -4.86
CA LEU A 78 -5.20 10.95 -3.78
C LEU A 78 -4.32 9.76 -4.19
N ALA A 79 -4.87 8.82 -4.98
CA ALA A 79 -4.09 7.71 -5.49
C ALA A 79 -2.96 8.19 -6.42
N ARG A 80 -3.22 9.21 -7.24
CA ARG A 80 -2.18 9.85 -8.08
C ARG A 80 -1.12 10.56 -7.24
N GLU A 81 -1.53 11.30 -6.20
CA GLU A 81 -0.60 11.95 -5.27
C GLU A 81 0.28 10.91 -4.56
N ALA A 82 -0.31 9.83 -4.08
CA ALA A 82 0.43 8.74 -3.43
C ALA A 82 1.43 8.08 -4.39
N ALA A 83 1.04 7.85 -5.64
CA ALA A 83 1.94 7.32 -6.67
C ALA A 83 3.13 8.27 -6.92
N GLN A 84 2.87 9.56 -7.06
CA GLN A 84 3.93 10.55 -7.27
C GLN A 84 4.85 10.67 -6.04
N LYS A 85 4.29 10.62 -4.85
CA LYS A 85 5.08 10.63 -3.62
C LYS A 85 5.95 9.38 -3.52
N ALA A 86 5.43 8.21 -3.86
CA ALA A 86 6.18 6.96 -3.90
C ALA A 86 7.37 7.04 -4.87
N ILE A 87 7.15 7.58 -6.06
CA ILE A 87 8.20 7.79 -7.07
C ILE A 87 9.26 8.75 -6.53
N GLY A 88 8.87 9.91 -6.03
CA GLY A 88 9.79 10.94 -5.52
C GLY A 88 10.60 10.46 -4.32
N PHE A 89 10.01 9.68 -3.44
CA PHE A 89 10.68 9.07 -2.29
C PHE A 89 11.57 7.88 -2.68
N GLY A 90 11.35 7.30 -3.84
CA GLY A 90 12.01 6.06 -4.25
C GLY A 90 11.51 4.85 -3.47
N ALA A 91 10.21 4.82 -3.19
CA ALA A 91 9.59 3.70 -2.49
C ALA A 91 9.71 2.40 -3.29
N ASP A 92 9.93 1.31 -2.60
CA ASP A 92 9.95 -0.04 -3.15
C ASP A 92 8.83 -0.93 -2.61
N LEU A 93 8.05 -0.40 -1.65
CA LEU A 93 6.88 -1.04 -1.08
C LEU A 93 5.89 0.02 -0.59
N ILE A 94 4.60 -0.24 -0.76
CA ILE A 94 3.54 0.60 -0.18
C ILE A 94 2.85 -0.18 0.94
N LEU A 95 2.71 0.46 2.11
CA LEU A 95 2.04 -0.10 3.27
C LEU A 95 0.71 0.62 3.50
N ALA A 96 -0.38 -0.11 3.44
CA ALA A 96 -1.70 0.41 3.77
C ALA A 96 -1.98 0.24 5.27
N VAL A 97 -2.32 1.33 5.95
CA VAL A 97 -2.74 1.30 7.36
C VAL A 97 -4.18 1.80 7.46
N GLY A 98 -5.12 0.88 7.49
CA GLY A 98 -6.56 1.17 7.52
C GLY A 98 -7.42 0.06 6.96
N GLY A 99 -8.62 0.43 6.54
CA GLY A 99 -9.60 -0.47 5.97
C GLY A 99 -9.50 -0.58 4.44
N GLY A 100 -10.55 -1.13 3.82
CA GLY A 100 -10.59 -1.41 2.38
C GLY A 100 -10.29 -0.22 1.48
N SER A 101 -10.81 0.97 1.80
CA SER A 101 -10.54 2.19 1.01
C SER A 101 -9.05 2.57 1.00
N VAL A 102 -8.36 2.39 2.11
CA VAL A 102 -6.91 2.64 2.23
C VAL A 102 -6.14 1.60 1.42
N ILE A 103 -6.52 0.34 1.54
CA ILE A 103 -5.90 -0.77 0.80
C ILE A 103 -6.07 -0.55 -0.72
N ASP A 104 -7.26 -0.18 -1.17
CA ASP A 104 -7.53 0.07 -2.59
C ASP A 104 -6.72 1.27 -3.12
N THR A 105 -6.62 2.34 -2.33
CA THR A 105 -5.78 3.50 -2.67
C THR A 105 -4.29 3.11 -2.76
N ALA A 106 -3.81 2.32 -1.82
CA ALA A 106 -2.42 1.84 -1.81
C ALA A 106 -2.12 0.95 -3.04
N LYS A 107 -3.03 0.07 -3.41
CA LYS A 107 -2.90 -0.76 -4.62
C LYS A 107 -2.86 0.09 -5.89
N ALA A 108 -3.75 1.09 -5.99
CA ALA A 108 -3.74 2.02 -7.12
C ALA A 108 -2.43 2.82 -7.19
N ALA A 109 -1.96 3.33 -6.07
CA ALA A 109 -0.68 4.02 -5.98
C ALA A 109 0.50 3.13 -6.38
N ALA A 110 0.48 1.85 -5.98
CA ALA A 110 1.50 0.87 -6.36
C ALA A 110 1.55 0.63 -7.87
N HIS A 111 0.40 0.59 -8.52
CA HIS A 111 0.33 0.49 -9.99
C HIS A 111 0.94 1.74 -10.66
N GLY A 112 0.57 2.93 -10.20
CA GLY A 112 1.10 4.17 -10.73
C GLY A 112 2.60 4.34 -10.48
N ALA A 113 3.07 4.02 -9.29
CA ALA A 113 4.48 4.14 -8.92
C ALA A 113 5.39 3.16 -9.69
N ALA A 114 4.90 1.95 -9.98
CA ALA A 114 5.65 0.97 -10.77
C ALA A 114 5.68 1.29 -12.27
N ASN A 115 4.80 2.19 -12.74
CA ASN A 115 4.65 2.56 -14.15
C ASN A 115 4.72 4.08 -14.34
N PRO A 116 5.84 4.73 -14.00
CA PRO A 116 5.99 6.18 -14.21
C PRO A 116 5.79 6.51 -15.69
N GLY A 117 5.08 7.61 -15.96
CA GLY A 117 4.75 8.02 -17.32
C GLY A 117 3.40 7.51 -17.84
N THR A 118 2.75 6.57 -17.15
CA THR A 118 1.38 6.13 -17.46
C THR A 118 0.43 6.61 -16.36
N ASP A 119 -0.63 7.31 -16.72
CA ASP A 119 -1.65 7.70 -15.75
C ASP A 119 -2.37 6.45 -15.23
N LEU A 120 -2.49 6.33 -13.93
CA LEU A 120 -3.06 5.11 -13.33
C LEU A 120 -4.52 4.85 -13.75
N TRP A 121 -5.29 5.91 -14.14
CA TRP A 121 -6.65 5.73 -14.64
C TRP A 121 -6.71 4.93 -15.96
N GLU A 122 -5.64 4.96 -16.76
CA GLU A 122 -5.56 4.21 -18.01
C GLU A 122 -5.62 2.69 -17.78
N PHE A 123 -5.18 2.19 -16.62
CA PHE A 123 -5.29 0.77 -16.27
C PHE A 123 -6.76 0.35 -16.05
N TRP A 124 -7.59 1.25 -15.51
CA TRP A 124 -9.01 0.97 -15.27
C TRP A 124 -9.87 1.15 -16.51
N THR A 125 -9.47 2.01 -17.43
CA THR A 125 -10.20 2.25 -18.69
C THR A 125 -9.79 1.29 -19.81
N GLY A 126 -8.80 0.43 -19.57
CA GLY A 126 -8.27 -0.49 -20.57
C GLY A 126 -7.39 0.15 -21.63
N LYS A 127 -7.03 1.42 -21.50
CA LYS A 127 -6.10 2.10 -22.40
C LYS A 127 -4.64 1.66 -22.21
N ALA A 128 -4.30 1.21 -21.02
CA ALA A 128 -2.99 0.64 -20.72
C ALA A 128 -3.17 -0.72 -20.03
N LYS A 129 -2.27 -1.66 -20.31
CA LYS A 129 -2.24 -2.97 -19.66
C LYS A 129 -1.32 -2.92 -18.45
N LEU A 130 -1.84 -3.35 -17.30
CA LEU A 130 -1.04 -3.49 -16.08
C LEU A 130 -0.18 -4.77 -16.18
N THR A 131 1.14 -4.61 -16.28
CA THR A 131 2.10 -5.72 -16.39
C THR A 131 3.00 -5.83 -15.17
N LYS A 132 3.14 -4.78 -14.39
CA LYS A 132 3.94 -4.76 -13.16
C LYS A 132 3.30 -3.84 -12.13
N THR A 133 3.55 -4.14 -10.87
CA THR A 133 3.13 -3.34 -9.73
C THR A 133 4.19 -3.41 -8.64
N MET A 134 4.07 -2.52 -7.66
CA MET A 134 4.88 -2.53 -6.46
C MET A 134 4.21 -3.42 -5.40
N PRO A 135 4.94 -4.07 -4.49
CA PRO A 135 4.35 -4.77 -3.35
C PRO A 135 3.51 -3.85 -2.46
N VAL A 136 2.37 -4.35 -1.99
CA VAL A 136 1.48 -3.68 -1.03
C VAL A 136 1.23 -4.58 0.16
#